data_70a2c9602c520e8d2ae6ce1bc71adbd5
#
_entry.id   70a2c9602c520e8d2ae6ce1bc71adbd5
#
_cell.length_a   1.000
_cell.length_b   1.000
_cell.length_c   1.000
_cell.angle_alpha   90.00
_cell.angle_beta   90.00
_cell.angle_gamma   90.00
#
_symmetry.space_group_name_H-M   'P 1'
#
loop_
_entity.id
_entity.type
_entity.pdbx_description
1 polymer ?
#
loop_
_entity_poly.entity_id
_entity_poly.type
_entity_poly.pdbx_seq_one_letter_code
_entity_poly.pdbx_strand_id
1 'polypeptide(L)'
;AKKIAAMAQSMDLSATQAAEMGESFQLMGVQTDKMEEHILETYKSSQAMGLNATKVIKVLQQSMKSMQSYSFAGGVKGMTSMAQQAVKMRLDVDDVLQMADKFYQPEAAIEAAANLQMLGGDIADAFGDPFETMYLARNKPEELAKKLGDMTENMMTFNEETGEYEFPAEVRMQLKSAGEQLGINTDKM
;
A
#
# COMPACT_ATOMS: atom_id res chain seq x y z
N ALA A 1 -4.54 23.09 -16.52
CA ALA A 1 -5.77 22.31 -16.79
C ALA A 1 -5.70 21.49 -18.09
N LYS A 2 -5.37 22.09 -19.27
CA LYS A 2 -5.34 21.35 -20.57
C LYS A 2 -4.30 20.23 -20.64
N LYS A 3 -3.12 20.40 -20.02
CA LYS A 3 -2.06 19.38 -20.02
C LYS A 3 -2.43 18.19 -19.13
N ILE A 4 -2.99 18.43 -17.92
CA ILE A 4 -3.46 17.37 -17.03
C ILE A 4 -4.56 16.54 -17.71
N ALA A 5 -5.49 17.18 -18.42
CA ALA A 5 -6.51 16.47 -19.17
C ALA A 5 -5.95 15.60 -20.30
N ALA A 6 -4.93 16.09 -21.02
CA ALA A 6 -4.27 15.32 -22.08
C ALA A 6 -3.48 14.12 -21.53
N MET A 7 -2.79 14.30 -20.40
CA MET A 7 -2.13 13.18 -19.69
C MET A 7 -3.13 12.17 -19.15
N ALA A 8 -4.22 12.63 -18.56
CA ALA A 8 -5.28 11.76 -18.05
C ALA A 8 -5.88 10.89 -19.16
N GLN A 9 -6.14 11.46 -20.34
CA GLN A 9 -6.61 10.71 -21.51
C GLN A 9 -5.60 9.63 -21.94
N SER A 10 -4.31 9.94 -21.94
CA SER A 10 -3.27 8.95 -22.27
C SER A 10 -3.14 7.83 -21.24
N MET A 11 -3.66 8.02 -20.03
CA MET A 11 -3.64 7.07 -18.90
C MET A 11 -5.01 6.43 -18.64
N ASP A 12 -5.96 6.58 -19.59
CA ASP A 12 -7.32 6.04 -19.50
C ASP A 12 -8.09 6.54 -18.25
N LEU A 13 -7.81 7.78 -17.84
CA LEU A 13 -8.56 8.49 -16.79
C LEU A 13 -9.63 9.36 -17.43
N SER A 14 -10.83 9.40 -16.84
CA SER A 14 -11.86 10.33 -17.26
C SER A 14 -11.50 11.78 -16.89
N ALA A 15 -12.11 12.74 -17.58
CA ALA A 15 -11.92 14.16 -17.27
C ALA A 15 -12.33 14.49 -15.81
N THR A 16 -13.35 13.81 -15.28
CA THR A 16 -13.79 13.94 -13.90
C THR A 16 -12.72 13.46 -12.93
N GLN A 17 -12.16 12.26 -13.16
CA GLN A 17 -11.08 11.72 -12.33
C GLN A 17 -9.83 12.60 -12.35
N ALA A 18 -9.50 13.17 -13.49
CA ALA A 18 -8.39 14.12 -13.61
C ALA A 18 -8.64 15.42 -12.82
N ALA A 19 -9.87 15.92 -12.84
CA ALA A 19 -10.25 17.11 -12.06
C ALA A 19 -10.20 16.83 -10.55
N GLU A 20 -10.78 15.73 -10.09
CA GLU A 20 -10.77 15.31 -8.69
C GLU A 20 -9.33 15.09 -8.17
N MET A 21 -8.47 14.49 -8.98
CA MET A 21 -7.05 14.34 -8.65
C MET A 21 -6.37 15.71 -8.54
N GLY A 22 -6.66 16.63 -9.46
CA GLY A 22 -6.16 18.00 -9.41
C GLY A 22 -6.58 18.73 -8.14
N GLU A 23 -7.86 18.62 -7.75
CA GLU A 23 -8.37 19.19 -6.49
C GLU A 23 -7.67 18.58 -5.27
N SER A 24 -7.51 17.25 -5.25
CA SER A 24 -6.85 16.56 -4.13
C SER A 24 -5.38 16.99 -3.98
N PHE A 25 -4.65 17.15 -5.08
CA PHE A 25 -3.29 17.68 -5.06
C PHE A 25 -3.24 19.12 -4.54
N GLN A 26 -4.20 19.97 -4.95
CA GLN A 26 -4.27 21.35 -4.47
C GLN A 26 -4.56 21.42 -2.97
N LEU A 27 -5.45 20.57 -2.45
CA LEU A 27 -5.75 20.48 -1.02
C LEU A 27 -4.51 20.06 -0.21
N MET A 28 -3.60 19.27 -0.80
CA MET A 28 -2.32 18.92 -0.19
C MET A 28 -1.23 19.98 -0.38
N GLY A 29 -1.55 21.13 -0.98
CA GLY A 29 -0.59 22.21 -1.22
C GLY A 29 0.37 21.93 -2.38
N VAL A 30 0.10 20.95 -3.24
CA VAL A 30 0.94 20.64 -4.40
C VAL A 30 0.65 21.65 -5.52
N GLN A 31 1.67 22.31 -6.00
CA GLN A 31 1.55 23.28 -7.10
C GLN A 31 1.19 22.56 -8.41
N THR A 32 0.42 23.24 -9.27
CA THR A 32 -0.12 22.65 -10.52
C THR A 32 0.95 22.13 -11.48
N ASP A 33 2.12 22.79 -11.53
CA ASP A 33 3.26 22.36 -12.34
C ASP A 33 3.91 21.07 -11.81
N LYS A 34 3.84 20.85 -10.49
CA LYS A 34 4.35 19.64 -9.83
C LYS A 34 3.40 18.44 -9.94
N MET A 35 2.11 18.67 -10.14
CA MET A 35 1.13 17.58 -10.33
C MET A 35 1.49 16.71 -11.54
N GLU A 36 1.84 17.33 -12.67
CA GLU A 36 2.23 16.61 -13.89
C GLU A 36 3.47 15.74 -13.63
N GLU A 37 4.46 16.30 -12.92
CA GLU A 37 5.69 15.61 -12.56
C GLU A 37 5.39 14.38 -11.68
N HIS A 38 4.55 14.54 -10.64
CA HIS A 38 4.16 13.44 -9.75
C HIS A 38 3.40 12.34 -10.48
N ILE A 39 2.46 12.68 -11.36
CA ILE A 39 1.71 11.67 -12.14
C ILE A 39 2.65 10.90 -13.07
N LEU A 40 3.56 11.60 -13.75
CA LEU A 40 4.53 10.96 -14.64
C LEU A 40 5.53 10.10 -13.87
N GLU A 41 5.99 10.56 -12.72
CA GLU A 41 6.89 9.80 -11.83
C GLU A 41 6.19 8.53 -11.30
N THR A 42 4.92 8.65 -10.87
CA THR A 42 4.08 7.52 -10.45
C THR A 42 3.93 6.50 -11.59
N TYR A 43 3.67 6.96 -12.81
CA TYR A 43 3.53 6.09 -13.97
C TYR A 43 4.82 5.32 -14.24
N LYS A 44 5.97 6.02 -14.33
CA LYS A 44 7.27 5.42 -14.62
C LYS A 44 7.74 4.47 -13.52
N SER A 45 7.60 4.86 -12.26
CA SER A 45 8.01 4.02 -11.13
C SER A 45 7.16 2.75 -11.03
N SER A 46 5.86 2.85 -11.29
CA SER A 46 4.97 1.69 -11.31
C SER A 46 5.30 0.71 -12.43
N GLN A 47 5.61 1.21 -13.63
CA GLN A 47 6.08 0.36 -14.74
C GLN A 47 7.41 -0.33 -14.41
N ALA A 48 8.34 0.40 -13.78
CA ALA A 48 9.63 -0.17 -13.36
C ALA A 48 9.48 -1.31 -12.32
N MET A 49 8.39 -1.28 -11.54
CA MET A 49 8.03 -2.35 -10.60
C MET A 49 7.20 -3.47 -11.26
N GLY A 50 6.96 -3.44 -12.58
CA GLY A 50 6.12 -4.41 -13.27
C GLY A 50 4.61 -4.27 -12.98
N LEU A 51 4.18 -3.15 -12.37
CA LEU A 51 2.79 -2.92 -12.04
C LEU A 51 2.02 -2.26 -13.19
N ASN A 52 0.71 -2.47 -13.21
CA ASN A 52 -0.16 -1.69 -14.10
C ASN A 52 -0.24 -0.24 -13.61
N ALA A 53 0.51 0.64 -14.25
CA ALA A 53 0.66 2.04 -13.85
C ALA A 53 -0.68 2.80 -13.82
N THR A 54 -1.58 2.52 -14.80
CA THR A 54 -2.92 3.12 -14.83
C THR A 54 -3.74 2.70 -13.60
N LYS A 55 -3.64 1.41 -13.19
CA LYS A 55 -4.31 0.93 -11.99
C LYS A 55 -3.77 1.60 -10.72
N VAL A 56 -2.45 1.77 -10.62
CA VAL A 56 -1.83 2.49 -9.49
C VAL A 56 -2.32 3.92 -9.41
N ILE A 57 -2.37 4.64 -10.53
CA ILE A 57 -2.86 6.03 -10.57
C ILE A 57 -4.34 6.11 -10.16
N LYS A 58 -5.18 5.17 -10.63
CA LYS A 58 -6.60 5.10 -10.21
C LYS A 58 -6.73 4.85 -8.71
N VAL A 59 -5.96 3.91 -8.17
CA VAL A 59 -5.94 3.61 -6.72
C VAL A 59 -5.47 4.83 -5.93
N LEU A 60 -4.38 5.49 -6.36
CA LEU A 60 -3.90 6.71 -5.74
C LEU A 60 -4.99 7.80 -5.71
N GLN A 61 -5.66 8.05 -6.83
CA GLN A 61 -6.73 9.04 -6.93
C GLN A 61 -7.91 8.71 -6.00
N GLN A 62 -8.37 7.45 -5.98
CA GLN A 62 -9.50 7.01 -5.16
C GLN A 62 -9.21 7.08 -3.67
N SER A 63 -7.97 6.76 -3.26
CA SER A 63 -7.58 6.67 -1.85
C SER A 63 -6.96 7.96 -1.30
N MET A 64 -6.78 8.98 -2.14
CA MET A 64 -6.09 10.21 -1.75
C MET A 64 -6.77 10.92 -0.55
N LYS A 65 -8.10 10.87 -0.48
CA LYS A 65 -8.87 11.41 0.65
C LYS A 65 -8.57 10.68 1.96
N SER A 66 -8.61 9.35 1.96
CA SER A 66 -8.30 8.53 3.13
C SER A 66 -6.85 8.76 3.58
N MET A 67 -5.92 8.80 2.61
CA MET A 67 -4.50 9.02 2.87
C MET A 67 -4.18 10.39 3.47
N GLN A 68 -5.00 11.43 3.24
CA GLN A 68 -4.77 12.78 3.82
C GLN A 68 -4.83 12.80 5.36
N SER A 69 -5.47 11.82 5.99
CA SER A 69 -5.55 11.71 7.45
C SER A 69 -4.29 11.11 8.07
N TYR A 70 -3.34 10.65 7.27
CA TYR A 70 -2.11 10.01 7.71
C TYR A 70 -0.87 10.82 7.33
N SER A 71 0.20 10.64 8.10
CA SER A 71 1.51 11.23 7.79
C SER A 71 2.30 10.30 6.89
N PHE A 72 2.60 10.75 5.67
CA PHE A 72 3.44 10.01 4.73
C PHE A 72 4.82 10.65 4.63
N ALA A 73 5.88 9.87 4.75
CA ALA A 73 7.22 10.36 4.48
C ALA A 73 7.35 10.74 2.99
N GLY A 74 7.73 11.98 2.72
CA GLY A 74 7.80 12.50 1.34
C GLY A 74 6.44 12.87 0.72
N GLY A 75 5.36 12.97 1.50
CA GLY A 75 4.05 13.44 1.02
C GLY A 75 3.50 12.56 -0.11
N VAL A 76 3.29 13.16 -1.31
CA VAL A 76 2.74 12.45 -2.48
C VAL A 76 3.55 11.22 -2.89
N LYS A 77 4.88 11.22 -2.70
CA LYS A 77 5.71 10.05 -3.01
C LYS A 77 5.40 8.87 -2.08
N GLY A 78 5.20 9.14 -0.80
CA GLY A 78 4.77 8.13 0.17
C GLY A 78 3.38 7.58 -0.19
N MET A 79 2.42 8.45 -0.52
CA MET A 79 1.10 8.03 -0.99
C MET A 79 1.17 7.16 -2.26
N THR A 80 2.05 7.54 -3.21
CA THR A 80 2.31 6.73 -4.42
C THR A 80 2.86 5.35 -4.04
N SER A 81 3.84 5.29 -3.15
CA SER A 81 4.40 4.02 -2.66
C SER A 81 3.32 3.14 -2.01
N MET A 82 2.46 3.72 -1.18
CA MET A 82 1.32 3.03 -0.58
C MET A 82 0.38 2.43 -1.66
N ALA A 83 -0.01 3.23 -2.66
CA ALA A 83 -0.86 2.77 -3.75
C ALA A 83 -0.19 1.64 -4.57
N GLN A 84 1.13 1.73 -4.80
CA GLN A 84 1.90 0.69 -5.47
C GLN A 84 1.89 -0.62 -4.68
N GLN A 85 2.12 -0.57 -3.37
CA GLN A 85 2.09 -1.75 -2.50
C GLN A 85 0.69 -2.36 -2.45
N ALA A 86 -0.36 -1.56 -2.31
CA ALA A 86 -1.73 -2.03 -2.33
C ALA A 86 -2.07 -2.76 -3.65
N VAL A 87 -1.69 -2.19 -4.80
CA VAL A 87 -1.89 -2.84 -6.12
C VAL A 87 -1.09 -4.13 -6.23
N LYS A 88 0.16 -4.14 -5.73
CA LYS A 88 1.04 -5.32 -5.75
C LYS A 88 0.44 -6.47 -4.94
N MET A 89 -0.07 -6.20 -3.76
CA MET A 89 -0.68 -7.18 -2.85
C MET A 89 -2.14 -7.51 -3.17
N ARG A 90 -2.75 -6.83 -4.15
CA ARG A 90 -4.19 -6.92 -4.47
C ARG A 90 -5.11 -6.51 -3.31
N LEU A 91 -4.61 -5.68 -2.40
CA LEU A 91 -5.36 -5.12 -1.28
C LEU A 91 -5.91 -3.74 -1.63
N ASP A 92 -6.94 -3.33 -0.89
CA ASP A 92 -7.39 -1.95 -0.90
C ASP A 92 -6.48 -1.09 -0.01
N VAL A 93 -6.24 0.16 -0.37
CA VAL A 93 -5.42 1.08 0.46
C VAL A 93 -6.04 1.24 1.85
N ASP A 94 -7.37 1.28 1.94
CA ASP A 94 -8.07 1.41 3.23
C ASP A 94 -7.82 0.20 4.15
N ASP A 95 -7.68 -1.02 3.62
CA ASP A 95 -7.30 -2.20 4.41
C ASP A 95 -5.90 -2.02 5.03
N VAL A 96 -4.95 -1.48 4.25
CA VAL A 96 -3.58 -1.21 4.72
C VAL A 96 -3.54 -0.08 5.74
N LEU A 97 -4.35 0.96 5.56
CA LEU A 97 -4.47 2.06 6.53
C LEU A 97 -5.12 1.59 7.84
N GLN A 98 -6.14 0.72 7.77
CA GLN A 98 -6.74 0.11 8.96
C GLN A 98 -5.74 -0.76 9.72
N MET A 99 -4.83 -1.45 9.03
CA MET A 99 -3.72 -2.14 9.67
C MET A 99 -2.83 -1.15 10.43
N ALA A 100 -2.47 -0.03 9.82
CA ALA A 100 -1.68 1.01 10.49
C ALA A 100 -2.39 1.53 11.74
N ASP A 101 -3.72 1.73 11.70
CA ASP A 101 -4.50 2.17 12.85
C ASP A 101 -4.43 1.21 14.05
N LYS A 102 -4.35 -0.10 13.81
CA LYS A 102 -4.17 -1.09 14.88
C LYS A 102 -2.86 -0.92 15.66
N PHE A 103 -1.81 -0.51 14.96
CA PHE A 103 -0.52 -0.24 15.58
C PHE A 103 -0.37 1.19 16.11
N TYR A 104 -1.40 2.02 15.98
CA TYR A 104 -1.34 3.42 16.40
C TYR A 104 -1.33 3.58 17.93
N GLN A 105 -2.03 2.70 18.67
CA GLN A 105 -2.10 2.70 20.12
C GLN A 105 -1.07 1.72 20.71
N PRO A 106 -0.30 2.12 21.74
CA PRO A 106 0.77 1.29 22.30
C PRO A 106 0.31 -0.08 22.75
N GLU A 107 -0.82 -0.14 23.49
CA GLU A 107 -1.36 -1.39 24.00
C GLU A 107 -1.76 -2.34 22.87
N ALA A 108 -2.47 -1.84 21.87
CA ALA A 108 -2.88 -2.61 20.69
C ALA A 108 -1.67 -3.06 19.85
N ALA A 109 -0.64 -2.23 19.73
CA ALA A 109 0.59 -2.57 19.02
C ALA A 109 1.34 -3.71 19.72
N ILE A 110 1.44 -3.68 21.04
CA ILE A 110 2.10 -4.74 21.84
C ILE A 110 1.31 -6.05 21.72
N GLU A 111 -0.01 -6.01 21.84
CA GLU A 111 -0.88 -7.19 21.73
C GLU A 111 -0.79 -7.79 20.32
N ALA A 112 -0.91 -6.98 19.27
CA ALA A 112 -0.81 -7.43 17.90
C ALA A 112 0.57 -8.04 17.61
N ALA A 113 1.66 -7.39 18.02
CA ALA A 113 3.01 -7.92 17.84
C ALA A 113 3.20 -9.26 18.58
N ALA A 114 2.71 -9.38 19.82
CA ALA A 114 2.79 -10.63 20.56
C ALA A 114 2.03 -11.77 19.86
N ASN A 115 0.85 -11.51 19.33
CA ASN A 115 0.07 -12.48 18.56
C ASN A 115 0.77 -12.89 17.25
N LEU A 116 1.38 -11.92 16.55
CA LEU A 116 2.12 -12.19 15.32
C LEU A 116 3.42 -12.95 15.57
N GLN A 117 4.10 -12.69 16.69
CA GLN A 117 5.28 -13.45 17.12
C GLN A 117 4.95 -14.94 17.33
N MET A 118 3.76 -15.27 17.83
CA MET A 118 3.34 -16.66 18.01
C MET A 118 3.17 -17.42 16.70
N LEU A 119 2.95 -16.73 15.57
CA LEU A 119 2.88 -17.35 14.26
C LEU A 119 4.25 -17.74 13.70
N GLY A 120 5.32 -17.12 14.21
CA GLY A 120 6.72 -17.42 13.85
C GLY A 120 7.10 -17.00 12.42
N GLY A 121 8.33 -17.37 12.02
CA GLY A 121 8.86 -17.15 10.67
C GLY A 121 8.82 -15.69 10.22
N ASP A 122 8.65 -15.49 8.92
CA ASP A 122 8.66 -14.17 8.28
C ASP A 122 7.63 -13.18 8.89
N ILE A 123 6.53 -13.68 9.43
CA ILE A 123 5.50 -12.86 10.10
C ILE A 123 6.06 -12.26 11.40
N ALA A 124 6.69 -13.09 12.22
CA ALA A 124 7.30 -12.66 13.47
C ALA A 124 8.47 -11.70 13.21
N ASP A 125 9.29 -11.97 12.20
CA ASP A 125 10.41 -11.12 11.80
C ASP A 125 9.93 -9.76 11.28
N ALA A 126 8.81 -9.74 10.55
CA ALA A 126 8.26 -8.49 10.02
C ALA A 126 7.61 -7.62 11.08
N PHE A 127 6.83 -8.18 12.00
CA PHE A 127 5.94 -7.43 12.90
C PHE A 127 6.20 -7.67 14.39
N GLY A 128 7.22 -8.43 14.74
CA GLY A 128 7.52 -8.79 16.12
C GLY A 128 8.06 -7.66 17.01
N ASP A 129 8.52 -6.56 16.43
CA ASP A 129 8.88 -5.35 17.17
C ASP A 129 7.69 -4.36 17.21
N PRO A 130 6.96 -4.26 18.34
CA PRO A 130 5.82 -3.37 18.47
C PRO A 130 6.19 -1.89 18.34
N PHE A 131 7.39 -1.49 18.81
CA PHE A 131 7.80 -0.09 18.78
C PHE A 131 8.19 0.37 17.39
N GLU A 132 8.91 -0.47 16.63
CA GLU A 132 9.21 -0.20 15.22
C GLU A 132 7.91 -0.13 14.43
N THR A 133 7.03 -1.12 14.57
CA THR A 133 5.76 -1.19 13.85
C THR A 133 4.86 0.00 14.16
N MET A 134 4.78 0.40 15.43
CA MET A 134 4.06 1.61 15.84
C MET A 134 4.68 2.88 15.26
N TYR A 135 6.00 2.99 15.21
CA TYR A 135 6.67 4.13 14.60
C TYR A 135 6.35 4.24 13.11
N LEU A 136 6.41 3.11 12.39
CA LEU A 136 6.06 3.07 10.97
C LEU A 136 4.59 3.41 10.75
N ALA A 137 3.68 2.83 11.52
CA ALA A 137 2.24 3.11 11.43
C ALA A 137 1.91 4.61 11.58
N ARG A 138 2.61 5.31 12.47
CA ARG A 138 2.37 6.73 12.75
C ARG A 138 3.04 7.69 11.78
N ASN A 139 4.21 7.34 11.28
CA ASN A 139 5.07 8.29 10.57
C ASN A 139 5.33 7.90 9.11
N LYS A 140 5.21 6.61 8.78
CA LYS A 140 5.59 6.05 7.47
C LYS A 140 4.72 4.84 7.12
N PRO A 141 3.39 4.99 7.02
CA PRO A 141 2.50 3.87 6.72
C PRO A 141 2.81 3.18 5.39
N GLU A 142 3.45 3.89 4.45
CA GLU A 142 3.96 3.31 3.20
C GLU A 142 5.10 2.31 3.41
N GLU A 143 5.96 2.53 4.40
CA GLU A 143 7.02 1.58 4.75
C GLU A 143 6.44 0.36 5.48
N LEU A 144 5.40 0.55 6.28
CA LEU A 144 4.65 -0.56 6.88
C LEU A 144 3.98 -1.43 5.81
N ALA A 145 3.35 -0.80 4.81
CA ALA A 145 2.79 -1.49 3.66
C ALA A 145 3.84 -2.26 2.87
N LYS A 146 5.02 -1.66 2.66
CA LYS A 146 6.14 -2.33 2.01
C LYS A 146 6.60 -3.55 2.80
N LYS A 147 6.73 -3.43 4.11
CA LYS A 147 7.12 -4.53 5.01
C LYS A 147 6.15 -5.70 4.92
N LEU A 148 4.85 -5.42 4.83
CA LEU A 148 3.82 -6.44 4.59
C LEU A 148 3.99 -7.10 3.21
N GLY A 149 4.25 -6.31 2.17
CA GLY A 149 4.48 -6.82 0.82
C GLY A 149 5.71 -7.70 0.72
N ASP A 150 6.84 -7.26 1.28
CA ASP A 150 8.10 -8.01 1.28
C ASP A 150 7.96 -9.33 2.07
N MET A 151 7.28 -9.32 3.23
CA MET A 151 6.94 -10.52 3.99
C MET A 151 6.12 -11.49 3.14
N THR A 152 5.07 -11.00 2.49
CA THR A 152 4.18 -11.82 1.66
C THR A 152 4.94 -12.46 0.49
N GLU A 153 5.85 -11.72 -0.17
CA GLU A 153 6.69 -12.26 -1.24
C GLU A 153 7.65 -13.36 -0.74
N ASN A 154 8.26 -13.17 0.41
CA ASN A 154 9.19 -14.15 0.99
C ASN A 154 8.50 -15.47 1.35
N MET A 155 7.19 -15.42 1.63
CA MET A 155 6.39 -16.60 1.97
C MET A 155 5.87 -17.37 0.74
N MET A 156 6.03 -16.81 -0.48
CA MET A 156 5.67 -17.52 -1.72
C MET A 156 6.74 -18.53 -2.13
N THR A 157 6.30 -19.64 -2.70
CA THR A 157 7.19 -20.65 -3.33
C THR A 157 6.83 -20.78 -4.81
N PHE A 158 7.87 -20.99 -5.62
CA PHE A 158 7.66 -21.27 -7.04
C PHE A 158 7.25 -22.73 -7.23
N ASN A 159 6.11 -22.97 -7.86
CA ASN A 159 5.63 -24.29 -8.21
C ASN A 159 6.11 -24.63 -9.63
N GLU A 160 7.02 -25.58 -9.76
CA GLU A 160 7.59 -25.99 -11.05
C GLU A 160 6.55 -26.68 -11.96
N GLU A 161 5.51 -27.27 -11.38
CA GLU A 161 4.47 -27.97 -12.15
C GLU A 161 3.51 -26.98 -12.83
N THR A 162 3.14 -25.91 -12.13
CA THR A 162 2.23 -24.88 -12.65
C THR A 162 2.97 -23.73 -13.31
N GLY A 163 4.26 -23.53 -13.00
CA GLY A 163 5.05 -22.39 -13.44
C GLY A 163 4.66 -21.07 -12.76
N GLU A 164 3.98 -21.12 -11.61
CA GLU A 164 3.47 -19.96 -10.88
C GLU A 164 4.02 -19.91 -9.44
N TYR A 165 4.04 -18.70 -8.87
CA TYR A 165 4.28 -18.53 -7.45
C TYR A 165 2.99 -18.74 -6.67
N GLU A 166 3.05 -19.56 -5.64
CA GLU A 166 1.90 -19.88 -4.79
C GLU A 166 2.30 -19.91 -3.31
N PHE A 167 1.28 -19.77 -2.45
CA PHE A 167 1.46 -19.96 -1.02
C PHE A 167 1.27 -21.45 -0.67
N PRO A 168 2.23 -22.10 0.01
CA PRO A 168 2.03 -23.40 0.62
C PRO A 168 0.79 -23.41 1.54
N ALA A 169 0.14 -24.55 1.70
CA ALA A 169 -1.08 -24.65 2.49
C ALA A 169 -0.91 -24.15 3.94
N GLU A 170 0.23 -24.43 4.55
CA GLU A 170 0.57 -23.97 5.90
C GLU A 170 0.71 -22.46 5.97
N VAL A 171 1.38 -21.87 4.97
CA VAL A 171 1.56 -20.43 4.84
C VAL A 171 0.23 -19.71 4.66
N ARG A 172 -0.70 -20.27 3.87
CA ARG A 172 -2.05 -19.69 3.71
C ARG A 172 -2.80 -19.60 5.04
N MET A 173 -2.67 -20.63 5.90
CA MET A 173 -3.29 -20.60 7.23
C MET A 173 -2.64 -19.54 8.12
N GLN A 174 -1.32 -19.42 8.09
CA GLN A 174 -0.60 -18.40 8.86
C GLN A 174 -0.96 -16.98 8.38
N LEU A 175 -0.99 -16.75 7.06
CA LEU A 175 -1.40 -15.47 6.49
C LEU A 175 -2.84 -15.09 6.84
N LYS A 176 -3.76 -16.07 6.84
CA LYS A 176 -5.14 -15.86 7.27
C LYS A 176 -5.19 -15.42 8.74
N SER A 177 -4.50 -16.13 9.63
CA SER A 177 -4.42 -15.78 11.04
C SER A 177 -3.77 -14.42 11.26
N ALA A 178 -2.69 -14.12 10.53
CA ALA A 178 -2.04 -12.81 10.58
C ALA A 178 -2.99 -11.71 10.08
N GLY A 179 -3.70 -11.92 8.97
CA GLY A 179 -4.66 -10.98 8.43
C GLY A 179 -5.78 -10.67 9.41
N GLU A 180 -6.32 -11.65 10.11
CA GLU A 180 -7.33 -11.47 11.17
C GLU A 180 -6.77 -10.58 12.30
N GLN A 181 -5.52 -10.82 12.73
CA GLN A 181 -4.85 -9.99 13.74
C GLN A 181 -4.61 -8.57 13.24
N LEU A 182 -4.22 -8.42 11.98
CA LEU A 182 -3.95 -7.13 11.34
C LEU A 182 -5.22 -6.39 10.90
N GLY A 183 -6.39 -7.07 10.88
CA GLY A 183 -7.65 -6.51 10.36
C GLY A 183 -7.68 -6.39 8.84
N ILE A 184 -6.88 -7.17 8.15
CA ILE A 184 -6.81 -7.21 6.69
C ILE A 184 -7.70 -8.34 6.18
N ASN A 185 -8.48 -8.07 5.14
CA ASN A 185 -9.21 -9.12 4.44
C ASN A 185 -8.26 -9.91 3.52
N THR A 186 -7.86 -11.09 3.97
CA THR A 186 -6.96 -11.98 3.23
C THR A 186 -7.63 -12.85 2.17
N ASP A 187 -8.95 -12.82 2.04
CA ASP A 187 -9.67 -13.58 1.01
C ASP A 187 -9.37 -13.09 -0.41
N LYS A 188 -8.74 -11.90 -0.53
CA LYS A 188 -8.35 -11.28 -1.81
C LYS A 188 -6.88 -11.54 -2.19
N MET A 189 -6.07 -12.06 -1.26
CA MET A 189 -4.67 -12.43 -1.46
C MET A 189 -4.57 -13.85 -2.08
#